data_976a4957c2ec054990b107ecb43ec3a7
#
_entry.id   976a4957c2ec054990b107ecb43ec3a7
#
_cell.length_a   1.000
_cell.length_b   1.000
_cell.length_c   1.000
_cell.angle_alpha   90.00
_cell.angle_beta   90.00
_cell.angle_gamma   90.00
#
_symmetry.space_group_name_H-M   'P 1'
#
loop_
_entity.id
_entity.type
_entity.pdbx_description
1 polymer ?
#
loop_
_entity_poly.entity_id
_entity_poly.type
_entity_poly.pdbx_seq_one_letter_code
_entity_poly.pdbx_strand_id
1 'polypeptide(L)'
;MNAAIPEDVKADCLLRPGNTNCGGCGMSTGLTMLGRALENEDYSLVIPACCGIVTAGAFPTTAYTVPVTAATFASAPAFASGVAAVNELNPDGKPKHVICWAGDGGTYDIGIATLSAAAERNENLIYICYDNEIYGNTGGQRSSATPVAARTTTTPGGKSESKKDIIGILAAHRVPYAATLSIAHPEDFREKIRKALQIKGFRFFLIHAPCPTGWKTEPAESIELVSLAVRSGIFPLYEVHGGVNYCLNAEPDGTDPGEYYEKQRRFSGQPTDLDSVRAAVASRMERLRQLAGLGRH
;
A
#
# COMPACT_ATOMS: atom_id res chain seq x y z
N MET A 1 -22.07 -22.13 19.94
CA MET A 1 -23.03 -21.74 18.90
C MET A 1 -22.25 -21.34 17.66
N ASN A 2 -22.16 -22.20 16.64
CA ASN A 2 -21.59 -21.84 15.35
C ASN A 2 -22.67 -21.10 14.56
N ALA A 3 -22.67 -19.77 14.62
CA ALA A 3 -23.46 -18.98 13.71
C ALA A 3 -22.90 -19.24 12.30
N ALA A 4 -23.66 -19.90 11.43
CA ALA A 4 -23.28 -20.07 10.04
C ALA A 4 -23.18 -18.68 9.40
N ILE A 5 -22.03 -18.39 8.81
CA ILE A 5 -21.85 -17.16 8.02
C ILE A 5 -22.84 -17.26 6.84
N PRO A 6 -23.70 -16.24 6.61
CA PRO A 6 -24.60 -16.22 5.47
C PRO A 6 -23.86 -16.46 4.16
N GLU A 7 -24.46 -17.17 3.21
CA GLU A 7 -23.80 -17.55 1.95
C GLU A 7 -23.42 -16.35 1.08
N ASP A 8 -24.19 -15.29 1.15
CA ASP A 8 -23.96 -14.01 0.49
C ASP A 8 -22.73 -13.26 1.04
N VAL A 9 -22.32 -13.52 2.29
CA VAL A 9 -21.08 -13.00 2.89
C VAL A 9 -19.86 -13.85 2.53
N LYS A 10 -20.05 -15.07 2.03
CA LYS A 10 -18.95 -16.00 1.70
C LYS A 10 -18.26 -15.70 0.38
N ALA A 11 -18.96 -15.08 -0.59
CA ALA A 11 -18.46 -14.96 -1.96
C ALA A 11 -17.41 -13.87 -2.16
N ASP A 12 -17.44 -12.77 -1.37
CA ASP A 12 -16.72 -11.53 -1.69
C ASP A 12 -15.68 -11.07 -0.65
N CYS A 13 -15.39 -11.86 0.36
CA CYS A 13 -14.56 -11.44 1.48
C CYS A 13 -13.20 -12.13 1.44
N LEU A 14 -12.17 -11.43 0.94
CA LEU A 14 -10.78 -11.90 0.99
C LEU A 14 -10.30 -12.16 2.42
N LEU A 15 -10.74 -11.34 3.37
CA LEU A 15 -10.40 -11.44 4.78
C LEU A 15 -11.68 -11.63 5.62
N ARG A 16 -11.83 -12.80 6.22
CA ARG A 16 -13.02 -13.15 7.03
C ARG A 16 -13.10 -12.34 8.32
N PRO A 17 -14.32 -12.13 8.85
CA PRO A 17 -14.53 -11.64 10.21
C PRO A 17 -13.84 -12.52 11.27
N GLY A 18 -13.55 -11.95 12.44
CA GLY A 18 -12.88 -12.65 13.52
C GLY A 18 -11.35 -12.66 13.43
N ASN A 19 -10.77 -11.91 12.46
CA ASN A 19 -9.34 -11.65 12.45
C ASN A 19 -8.92 -10.72 13.61
N THR A 20 -7.60 -10.68 13.90
CA THR A 20 -7.05 -9.90 15.03
C THR A 20 -6.51 -8.53 14.59
N ASN A 21 -6.94 -8.01 13.44
CA ASN A 21 -6.54 -6.69 12.99
C ASN A 21 -7.07 -5.60 13.93
N CYS A 22 -6.32 -4.50 14.04
CA CYS A 22 -6.72 -3.35 14.83
C CYS A 22 -7.99 -2.70 14.26
N GLY A 23 -8.82 -2.11 15.12
CA GLY A 23 -9.92 -1.25 14.69
C GLY A 23 -9.40 -0.09 13.83
N GLY A 24 -10.07 0.24 12.73
CA GLY A 24 -9.66 1.30 11.81
C GLY A 24 -8.40 1.01 10.99
N CYS A 25 -7.92 -0.24 10.96
CA CYS A 25 -6.72 -0.63 10.24
C CYS A 25 -6.88 -0.42 8.73
N GLY A 26 -6.07 0.47 8.15
CA GLY A 26 -6.08 0.74 6.69
C GLY A 26 -5.69 -0.47 5.85
N MET A 27 -4.83 -1.35 6.37
CA MET A 27 -4.49 -2.62 5.71
C MET A 27 -5.71 -3.53 5.57
N SER A 28 -6.52 -3.67 6.63
CA SER A 28 -7.74 -4.51 6.58
C SER A 28 -8.76 -3.98 5.59
N THR A 29 -8.96 -2.66 5.58
CA THR A 29 -9.84 -1.99 4.61
C THR A 29 -9.33 -2.20 3.19
N GLY A 30 -8.01 -2.03 2.97
CA GLY A 30 -7.36 -2.29 1.68
C GLY A 30 -7.52 -3.72 1.19
N LEU A 31 -7.38 -4.73 2.08
CA LEU A 31 -7.64 -6.14 1.75
C LEU A 31 -9.10 -6.40 1.37
N THR A 32 -10.04 -5.78 2.08
CA THR A 32 -11.47 -5.88 1.75
C THR A 32 -11.76 -5.29 0.37
N MET A 33 -11.19 -4.11 0.07
CA MET A 33 -11.35 -3.48 -1.24
C MET A 33 -10.67 -4.27 -2.36
N LEU A 34 -9.49 -4.84 -2.09
CA LEU A 34 -8.79 -5.71 -3.03
C LEU A 34 -9.63 -6.95 -3.36
N GLY A 35 -10.20 -7.63 -2.36
CA GLY A 35 -11.07 -8.79 -2.56
C GLY A 35 -12.26 -8.46 -3.46
N ARG A 36 -12.91 -7.31 -3.25
CA ARG A 36 -14.01 -6.84 -4.11
C ARG A 36 -13.56 -6.50 -5.54
N ALA A 37 -12.37 -5.93 -5.69
CA ALA A 37 -11.83 -5.61 -7.02
C ALA A 37 -11.44 -6.87 -7.82
N LEU A 38 -11.07 -7.95 -7.12
CA LEU A 38 -10.66 -9.26 -7.66
C LEU A 38 -11.80 -10.29 -7.69
N GLU A 39 -13.03 -9.85 -7.54
CA GLU A 39 -14.20 -10.74 -7.62
C GLU A 39 -14.18 -11.58 -8.90
N ASN A 40 -14.36 -12.90 -8.75
CA ASN A 40 -14.30 -13.90 -9.82
C ASN A 40 -12.91 -14.15 -10.44
N GLU A 41 -11.84 -13.57 -9.89
CA GLU A 41 -10.48 -13.86 -10.34
C GLU A 41 -9.86 -15.00 -9.53
N ASP A 42 -9.01 -15.80 -10.17
CA ASP A 42 -8.21 -16.83 -9.49
C ASP A 42 -6.84 -16.25 -9.14
N TYR A 43 -6.57 -16.11 -7.85
CA TYR A 43 -5.32 -15.52 -7.36
C TYR A 43 -4.82 -16.14 -6.06
N SER A 44 -3.54 -15.96 -5.79
CA SER A 44 -2.90 -16.32 -4.54
C SER A 44 -2.12 -15.15 -3.97
N LEU A 45 -1.96 -15.14 -2.64
CA LEU A 45 -1.18 -14.12 -1.94
C LEU A 45 0.18 -14.65 -1.52
N VAL A 46 1.21 -13.82 -1.65
CA VAL A 46 2.51 -13.99 -0.99
C VAL A 46 2.67 -12.85 0.00
N ILE A 47 2.79 -13.18 1.29
CA ILE A 47 2.80 -12.19 2.37
C ILE A 47 4.07 -12.37 3.20
N PRO A 48 4.94 -11.33 3.32
CA PRO A 48 6.10 -11.38 4.21
C PRO A 48 5.69 -11.31 5.68
N ALA A 49 6.64 -11.52 6.58
CA ALA A 49 6.46 -11.28 8.01
C ALA A 49 6.05 -9.82 8.28
N CYS A 50 4.77 -9.58 8.51
CA CYS A 50 4.15 -8.25 8.69
C CYS A 50 2.77 -8.40 9.34
N CYS A 51 2.07 -7.30 9.60
CA CYS A 51 0.70 -7.37 10.13
C CYS A 51 -0.21 -8.26 9.26
N GLY A 52 -0.05 -8.23 7.92
CA GLY A 52 -0.86 -9.04 7.00
C GLY A 52 -0.81 -10.54 7.26
N ILE A 53 0.31 -11.09 7.75
CA ILE A 53 0.40 -12.51 8.10
C ILE A 53 0.10 -12.77 9.58
N VAL A 54 0.53 -11.88 10.47
CA VAL A 54 0.39 -12.09 11.93
C VAL A 54 -1.07 -11.97 12.37
N THR A 55 -1.81 -11.02 11.80
CA THR A 55 -3.18 -10.69 12.20
C THR A 55 -4.25 -11.53 11.50
N ALA A 56 -3.85 -12.36 10.54
CA ALA A 56 -4.76 -13.29 9.86
C ALA A 56 -5.19 -14.50 10.72
N GLY A 57 -4.62 -14.65 11.91
CA GLY A 57 -4.83 -15.76 12.82
C GLY A 57 -3.62 -16.68 12.91
N ALA A 58 -3.46 -17.34 14.06
CA ALA A 58 -2.39 -18.28 14.29
C ALA A 58 -2.69 -19.63 13.61
N PHE A 59 -1.64 -20.30 13.08
CA PHE A 59 -1.77 -21.67 12.60
C PHE A 59 -2.43 -22.56 13.69
N PRO A 60 -3.37 -23.45 13.34
CA PRO A 60 -3.77 -23.88 11.98
C PRO A 60 -4.92 -23.08 11.34
N THR A 61 -5.33 -21.97 11.91
CA THR A 61 -6.44 -21.15 11.42
C THR A 61 -5.94 -20.01 10.54
N THR A 62 -6.75 -19.57 9.58
CA THR A 62 -6.50 -18.37 8.79
C THR A 62 -7.80 -17.64 8.51
N ALA A 63 -7.75 -16.32 8.48
CA ALA A 63 -8.86 -15.47 8.07
C ALA A 63 -8.92 -15.24 6.55
N TYR A 64 -7.89 -15.61 5.80
CA TYR A 64 -7.87 -15.48 4.35
C TYR A 64 -8.74 -16.57 3.68
N THR A 65 -9.41 -16.19 2.61
CA THR A 65 -10.27 -17.10 1.81
C THR A 65 -9.56 -17.65 0.57
N VAL A 66 -8.34 -17.22 0.30
CA VAL A 66 -7.51 -17.64 -0.82
C VAL A 66 -6.20 -18.27 -0.33
N PRO A 67 -5.47 -19.01 -1.17
CA PRO A 67 -4.16 -19.53 -0.83
C PRO A 67 -3.18 -18.40 -0.44
N VAL A 68 -2.51 -18.58 0.70
CA VAL A 68 -1.49 -17.65 1.19
C VAL A 68 -0.17 -18.37 1.39
N THR A 69 0.89 -17.85 0.80
CA THR A 69 2.27 -18.26 1.07
C THR A 69 2.92 -17.24 2.00
N ALA A 70 3.27 -17.69 3.22
CA ALA A 70 4.06 -16.87 4.14
C ALA A 70 5.52 -16.86 3.70
N ALA A 71 6.11 -15.67 3.58
CA ALA A 71 7.50 -15.49 3.21
C ALA A 71 8.29 -14.83 4.34
N THR A 72 9.62 -14.98 4.33
CA THR A 72 10.48 -14.20 5.23
C THR A 72 10.45 -12.72 4.85
N PHE A 73 10.80 -11.85 5.79
CA PHE A 73 10.57 -10.41 5.70
C PHE A 73 11.17 -9.77 4.43
N ALA A 74 12.38 -10.19 4.03
CA ALA A 74 13.07 -9.64 2.86
C ALA A 74 12.72 -10.34 1.53
N SER A 75 12.10 -11.52 1.56
CA SER A 75 12.09 -12.43 0.39
C SER A 75 10.77 -12.51 -0.36
N ALA A 76 9.71 -11.80 0.07
CA ALA A 76 8.40 -11.95 -0.53
C ALA A 76 8.37 -11.70 -2.06
N PRO A 77 9.07 -10.69 -2.62
CA PRO A 77 9.14 -10.52 -4.07
C PRO A 77 9.77 -11.73 -4.79
N ALA A 78 10.83 -12.33 -4.20
CA ALA A 78 11.48 -13.50 -4.77
C ALA A 78 10.57 -14.74 -4.73
N PHE A 79 9.84 -14.95 -3.61
CA PHE A 79 8.83 -16.01 -3.52
C PHE A 79 7.72 -15.80 -4.55
N ALA A 80 7.19 -14.58 -4.66
CA ALA A 80 6.15 -14.25 -5.63
C ALA A 80 6.63 -14.49 -7.08
N SER A 81 7.90 -14.17 -7.41
CA SER A 81 8.50 -14.49 -8.71
C SER A 81 8.52 -15.99 -8.97
N GLY A 82 8.90 -16.80 -7.97
CA GLY A 82 8.89 -18.26 -8.09
C GLY A 82 7.47 -18.83 -8.32
N VAL A 83 6.47 -18.32 -7.58
CA VAL A 83 5.07 -18.73 -7.76
C VAL A 83 4.56 -18.30 -9.14
N ALA A 84 4.88 -17.09 -9.60
CA ALA A 84 4.49 -16.62 -10.93
C ALA A 84 5.10 -17.49 -12.04
N ALA A 85 6.39 -17.84 -11.93
CA ALA A 85 7.05 -18.72 -12.89
C ALA A 85 6.40 -20.11 -12.97
N VAL A 86 6.04 -20.71 -11.82
CA VAL A 86 5.32 -22.00 -11.79
C VAL A 86 3.94 -21.89 -12.44
N ASN A 87 3.22 -20.81 -12.19
CA ASN A 87 1.91 -20.58 -12.80
C ASN A 87 1.99 -20.43 -14.34
N GLU A 88 3.04 -19.79 -14.85
CA GLU A 88 3.28 -19.68 -16.31
C GLU A 88 3.63 -21.01 -16.96
N LEU A 89 4.24 -21.93 -16.20
CA LEU A 89 4.58 -23.29 -16.68
C LEU A 89 3.39 -24.26 -16.67
N ASN A 90 2.24 -23.87 -16.11
CA ASN A 90 1.06 -24.73 -16.04
C ASN A 90 0.10 -24.45 -17.23
N PRO A 91 0.23 -25.19 -18.37
CA PRO A 91 -0.50 -24.85 -19.59
C PRO A 91 -2.00 -25.14 -19.51
N ASP A 92 -2.44 -25.99 -18.56
CA ASP A 92 -3.84 -26.45 -18.44
C ASP A 92 -4.64 -25.65 -17.39
N GLY A 93 -4.02 -24.70 -16.71
CA GLY A 93 -4.64 -23.89 -15.67
C GLY A 93 -5.17 -22.55 -16.18
N LYS A 94 -6.23 -22.05 -15.54
CA LYS A 94 -6.55 -20.62 -15.66
C LYS A 94 -5.33 -19.82 -15.19
N PRO A 95 -4.99 -18.70 -15.85
CA PRO A 95 -3.92 -17.84 -15.37
C PRO A 95 -4.25 -17.40 -13.94
N LYS A 96 -3.42 -17.81 -12.98
CA LYS A 96 -3.54 -17.35 -11.60
C LYS A 96 -2.75 -16.04 -11.44
N HIS A 97 -3.42 -15.04 -10.92
CA HIS A 97 -2.72 -13.83 -10.52
C HIS A 97 -1.93 -14.09 -9.24
N VAL A 98 -0.66 -13.72 -9.22
CA VAL A 98 0.17 -13.76 -8.03
C VAL A 98 0.25 -12.36 -7.46
N ILE A 99 -0.19 -12.19 -6.22
CA ILE A 99 -0.21 -10.90 -5.55
C ILE A 99 0.71 -10.95 -4.34
N CYS A 100 1.75 -10.13 -4.34
CA CYS A 100 2.57 -9.89 -3.16
C CYS A 100 1.94 -8.77 -2.34
N TRP A 101 1.52 -9.05 -1.11
CA TRP A 101 0.93 -8.10 -0.18
C TRP A 101 1.88 -7.81 0.96
N ALA A 102 2.53 -6.65 0.97
CA ALA A 102 3.60 -6.33 1.90
C ALA A 102 3.40 -4.96 2.56
N GLY A 103 3.93 -4.78 3.76
CA GLY A 103 4.01 -3.46 4.41
C GLY A 103 5.18 -2.63 3.89
N ASP A 104 5.21 -1.37 4.32
CA ASP A 104 6.27 -0.41 3.97
C ASP A 104 7.67 -0.88 4.38
N GLY A 105 7.87 -1.44 5.56
CA GLY A 105 9.16 -1.96 5.99
C GLY A 105 9.69 -3.09 5.08
N GLY A 106 8.82 -4.02 4.67
CA GLY A 106 9.14 -5.07 3.72
C GLY A 106 9.35 -4.58 2.29
N THR A 107 8.88 -3.40 1.96
CA THR A 107 8.93 -2.80 0.62
C THR A 107 10.07 -1.79 0.48
N TYR A 108 10.12 -0.79 1.36
CA TYR A 108 11.05 0.33 1.26
C TYR A 108 12.43 0.02 1.82
N ASP A 109 12.51 -0.92 2.77
CA ASP A 109 13.71 -1.21 3.53
C ASP A 109 14.27 -2.59 3.22
N ILE A 110 13.96 -3.60 4.03
CA ILE A 110 14.63 -4.90 3.96
C ILE A 110 14.35 -5.68 2.66
N GLY A 111 13.20 -5.49 2.02
CA GLY A 111 12.83 -6.19 0.79
C GLY A 111 13.17 -5.46 -0.50
N ILE A 112 13.75 -4.24 -0.44
CA ILE A 112 14.00 -3.42 -1.62
C ILE A 112 14.89 -4.12 -2.67
N ALA A 113 15.85 -4.91 -2.25
CA ALA A 113 16.74 -5.62 -3.17
C ALA A 113 15.99 -6.68 -3.99
N THR A 114 15.15 -7.48 -3.35
CA THR A 114 14.34 -8.51 -4.04
C THR A 114 13.20 -7.90 -4.84
N LEU A 115 12.63 -6.78 -4.38
CA LEU A 115 11.64 -5.99 -5.11
C LEU A 115 12.25 -5.40 -6.40
N SER A 116 13.41 -4.76 -6.30
CA SER A 116 14.14 -4.21 -7.44
C SER A 116 14.48 -5.29 -8.46
N ALA A 117 14.94 -6.47 -8.01
CA ALA A 117 15.25 -7.59 -8.88
C ALA A 117 14.00 -8.15 -9.60
N ALA A 118 12.86 -8.26 -8.93
CA ALA A 118 11.61 -8.70 -9.55
C ALA A 118 11.09 -7.67 -10.58
N ALA A 119 11.20 -6.38 -10.27
CA ALA A 119 10.83 -5.30 -11.17
C ALA A 119 11.72 -5.24 -12.42
N GLU A 120 13.05 -5.41 -12.25
CA GLU A 120 14.03 -5.42 -13.33
C GLU A 120 13.77 -6.56 -14.30
N ARG A 121 13.48 -7.77 -13.80
CA ARG A 121 13.13 -8.93 -14.64
C ARG A 121 11.71 -8.87 -15.20
N ASN A 122 10.94 -7.85 -14.85
CA ASN A 122 9.55 -7.69 -15.26
C ASN A 122 8.69 -8.93 -14.96
N GLU A 123 8.86 -9.51 -13.78
CA GLU A 123 8.13 -10.70 -13.32
C GLU A 123 6.60 -10.48 -13.39
N ASN A 124 5.86 -11.51 -13.85
CA ASN A 124 4.41 -11.36 -14.03
C ASN A 124 3.65 -11.46 -12.69
N LEU A 125 3.77 -10.46 -11.86
CA LEU A 125 3.10 -10.39 -10.56
C LEU A 125 2.57 -8.99 -10.25
N ILE A 126 1.62 -8.91 -9.33
CA ILE A 126 1.12 -7.66 -8.76
C ILE A 126 1.73 -7.50 -7.37
N TYR A 127 2.49 -6.44 -7.16
CA TYR A 127 3.03 -6.10 -5.85
C TYR A 127 2.26 -4.95 -5.23
N ILE A 128 1.71 -5.16 -4.04
CA ILE A 128 0.93 -4.16 -3.31
C ILE A 128 1.61 -3.86 -1.99
N CYS A 129 2.03 -2.61 -1.83
CA CYS A 129 2.52 -2.09 -0.57
C CYS A 129 1.38 -1.39 0.18
N TYR A 130 0.95 -1.93 1.33
CA TYR A 130 0.15 -1.14 2.26
C TYR A 130 1.10 -0.30 3.12
N ASP A 131 1.15 0.97 2.80
CA ASP A 131 2.04 1.94 3.42
C ASP A 131 1.37 2.54 4.66
N ASN A 132 1.67 1.97 5.81
CA ASN A 132 1.21 2.48 7.10
C ASN A 132 2.26 3.35 7.80
N GLU A 133 3.39 3.61 7.12
CA GLU A 133 4.43 4.55 7.52
C GLU A 133 5.14 4.21 8.83
N ILE A 134 5.14 2.92 9.22
CA ILE A 134 5.73 2.46 10.48
C ILE A 134 5.91 0.93 10.50
N TYR A 135 6.94 0.43 11.18
CA TYR A 135 7.01 -0.97 11.60
C TYR A 135 6.01 -1.20 12.75
N GLY A 136 4.72 -1.37 12.41
CA GLY A 136 3.65 -1.41 13.42
C GLY A 136 3.71 -2.66 14.30
N ASN A 137 3.85 -3.83 13.68
CA ASN A 137 3.77 -5.13 14.35
C ASN A 137 4.89 -5.39 15.37
N THR A 138 6.07 -4.80 15.16
CA THR A 138 7.25 -4.99 16.03
C THR A 138 7.38 -3.96 17.15
N GLY A 139 6.41 -3.06 17.31
CA GLY A 139 6.37 -2.10 18.41
C GLY A 139 6.58 -0.64 18.00
N GLY A 140 6.35 -0.30 16.73
CA GLY A 140 6.25 1.10 16.30
C GLY A 140 7.58 1.77 15.99
N GLN A 141 8.51 1.06 15.33
CA GLN A 141 9.77 1.62 14.87
C GLN A 141 9.60 2.41 13.57
N ARG A 142 10.54 3.28 13.28
CA ARG A 142 10.54 4.04 12.02
C ARG A 142 10.82 3.15 10.82
N SER A 143 10.17 3.41 9.70
CA SER A 143 10.53 2.90 8.37
C SER A 143 11.03 4.03 7.47
N SER A 144 11.55 3.70 6.28
CA SER A 144 11.86 4.71 5.27
C SER A 144 10.61 5.43 4.72
N ALA A 145 9.42 4.86 4.94
CA ALA A 145 8.14 5.48 4.61
C ALA A 145 7.63 6.45 5.68
N THR A 146 8.16 6.39 6.90
CA THR A 146 7.76 7.30 7.99
C THR A 146 8.01 8.76 7.58
N PRO A 147 7.03 9.66 7.67
CA PRO A 147 7.21 11.05 7.29
C PRO A 147 8.15 11.80 8.24
N VAL A 148 8.70 12.91 7.73
CA VAL A 148 9.51 13.85 8.54
C VAL A 148 8.70 14.32 9.75
N ALA A 149 9.36 14.54 10.86
CA ALA A 149 8.82 14.92 12.18
C ALA A 149 7.97 13.86 12.87
N ALA A 150 7.61 12.75 12.23
CA ALA A 150 6.84 11.69 12.89
C ALA A 150 7.66 11.00 13.97
N ARG A 151 7.10 10.89 15.16
CA ARG A 151 7.69 10.21 16.32
C ARG A 151 7.36 8.73 16.30
N THR A 152 8.38 7.93 16.50
CA THR A 152 8.29 6.48 16.64
C THR A 152 9.12 6.01 17.85
N THR A 153 9.09 4.74 18.17
CA THR A 153 9.92 4.18 19.27
C THR A 153 11.42 4.32 19.00
N THR A 154 11.85 4.37 17.75
CA THR A 154 13.27 4.56 17.35
C THR A 154 13.60 5.98 16.91
N THR A 155 12.62 6.85 16.78
CA THR A 155 12.77 8.30 16.51
C THR A 155 11.94 9.12 17.50
N PRO A 156 12.28 9.12 18.81
CA PRO A 156 11.46 9.81 19.82
C PRO A 156 11.44 11.32 19.65
N GLY A 157 12.47 11.90 19.02
CA GLY A 157 12.57 13.33 18.66
C GLY A 157 11.96 13.68 17.30
N GLY A 158 11.29 12.72 16.62
CA GLY A 158 10.83 12.90 15.25
C GLY A 158 11.89 12.47 14.22
N LYS A 159 11.42 11.97 13.06
CA LYS A 159 12.29 11.56 11.96
C LYS A 159 12.79 12.78 11.19
N SER A 160 14.06 12.82 10.85
CA SER A 160 14.71 13.93 10.09
C SER A 160 14.73 13.67 8.57
N GLU A 161 14.81 12.40 8.15
CA GLU A 161 14.97 12.05 6.75
C GLU A 161 13.63 12.05 6.00
N SER A 162 13.65 12.48 4.75
CA SER A 162 12.50 12.43 3.86
C SER A 162 12.02 10.99 3.62
N LYS A 163 10.74 10.84 3.35
CA LYS A 163 10.15 9.57 2.88
C LYS A 163 10.76 9.21 1.52
N LYS A 164 11.13 7.93 1.37
CA LYS A 164 11.65 7.39 0.12
C LYS A 164 10.56 7.39 -0.96
N ASP A 165 10.88 7.80 -2.18
CA ASP A 165 9.96 7.77 -3.33
C ASP A 165 9.99 6.39 -3.98
N ILE A 166 9.17 5.46 -3.48
CA ILE A 166 9.14 4.07 -3.99
C ILE A 166 8.55 3.98 -5.40
N ILE A 167 7.55 4.81 -5.74
CA ILE A 167 6.98 4.84 -7.09
C ILE A 167 8.05 5.33 -8.09
N GLY A 168 8.79 6.38 -7.75
CA GLY A 168 9.88 6.88 -8.59
C GLY A 168 11.00 5.85 -8.80
N ILE A 169 11.35 5.09 -7.74
CA ILE A 169 12.32 3.98 -7.85
C ILE A 169 11.82 2.91 -8.84
N LEU A 170 10.57 2.52 -8.75
CA LEU A 170 10.00 1.50 -9.64
C LEU A 170 9.74 2.03 -11.06
N ALA A 171 9.40 3.30 -11.20
CA ALA A 171 9.34 3.96 -12.51
C ALA A 171 10.69 3.93 -13.24
N ALA A 172 11.80 4.07 -12.50
CA ALA A 172 13.16 3.96 -13.06
C ALA A 172 13.47 2.55 -13.59
N HIS A 173 12.81 1.50 -13.09
CA HIS A 173 12.84 0.15 -13.68
C HIS A 173 11.96 0.00 -14.93
N ARG A 174 11.22 1.03 -15.33
CA ARG A 174 10.27 1.01 -16.45
C ARG A 174 9.21 -0.09 -16.31
N VAL A 175 8.75 -0.34 -15.09
CA VAL A 175 7.68 -1.30 -14.85
C VAL A 175 6.46 -0.95 -15.72
N PRO A 176 5.74 -1.94 -16.27
CA PRO A 176 4.57 -1.70 -17.11
C PRO A 176 3.52 -0.82 -16.46
N TYR A 177 3.32 -0.97 -15.13
CA TYR A 177 2.32 -0.20 -14.41
C TYR A 177 2.68 0.00 -12.94
N ALA A 178 2.56 1.23 -12.47
CA ALA A 178 2.60 1.57 -11.05
C ALA A 178 1.52 2.60 -10.74
N ALA A 179 0.90 2.52 -9.54
CA ALA A 179 -0.13 3.49 -9.14
C ALA A 179 -0.21 3.66 -7.63
N THR A 180 -0.68 4.81 -7.20
CA THR A 180 -1.11 5.06 -5.83
C THR A 180 -2.59 4.73 -5.67
N LEU A 181 -2.97 4.22 -4.49
CA LEU A 181 -4.33 3.85 -4.13
C LEU A 181 -4.72 4.44 -2.78
N SER A 182 -5.97 4.83 -2.63
CA SER A 182 -6.52 5.34 -1.38
C SER A 182 -7.75 4.54 -0.97
N ILE A 183 -7.81 4.14 0.30
CA ILE A 183 -8.99 3.47 0.85
C ILE A 183 -10.21 4.40 0.98
N ALA A 184 -10.03 5.70 0.83
CA ALA A 184 -11.12 6.68 0.79
C ALA A 184 -11.68 6.90 -0.64
N HIS A 185 -11.08 6.27 -1.67
CA HIS A 185 -11.48 6.41 -3.08
C HIS A 185 -11.73 5.03 -3.70
N PRO A 186 -12.83 4.34 -3.34
CA PRO A 186 -13.06 2.95 -3.70
C PRO A 186 -13.20 2.70 -5.20
N GLU A 187 -13.76 3.64 -5.95
CA GLU A 187 -13.93 3.49 -7.40
C GLU A 187 -12.57 3.56 -8.12
N ASP A 188 -11.74 4.58 -7.82
CA ASP A 188 -10.37 4.71 -8.34
C ASP A 188 -9.52 3.47 -7.99
N PHE A 189 -9.66 2.98 -6.75
CA PHE A 189 -8.99 1.76 -6.30
C PHE A 189 -9.37 0.56 -7.18
N ARG A 190 -10.68 0.34 -7.36
CA ARG A 190 -11.21 -0.78 -8.14
C ARG A 190 -10.79 -0.71 -9.60
N GLU A 191 -10.89 0.46 -10.22
CA GLU A 191 -10.54 0.67 -11.62
C GLU A 191 -9.04 0.38 -11.88
N LYS A 192 -8.16 0.88 -11.02
CA LYS A 192 -6.71 0.64 -11.13
C LYS A 192 -6.33 -0.83 -10.96
N ILE A 193 -6.94 -1.52 -9.98
CA ILE A 193 -6.72 -2.97 -9.82
C ILE A 193 -7.19 -3.73 -11.06
N ARG A 194 -8.40 -3.45 -11.57
CA ARG A 194 -8.93 -4.11 -12.79
C ARG A 194 -8.08 -3.82 -14.04
N LYS A 195 -7.58 -2.60 -14.16
CA LYS A 195 -6.62 -2.24 -15.23
C LYS A 195 -5.34 -3.09 -15.13
N ALA A 196 -4.80 -3.27 -13.94
CA ALA A 196 -3.59 -4.07 -13.72
C ALA A 196 -3.76 -5.55 -14.08
N LEU A 197 -4.94 -6.11 -13.91
CA LEU A 197 -5.23 -7.51 -14.30
C LEU A 197 -5.05 -7.76 -15.81
N GLN A 198 -5.21 -6.72 -16.63
CA GLN A 198 -5.07 -6.78 -18.09
C GLN A 198 -3.62 -6.52 -18.56
N ILE A 199 -2.72 -6.15 -17.65
CA ILE A 199 -1.34 -5.81 -17.96
C ILE A 199 -0.44 -6.98 -17.56
N LYS A 200 0.38 -7.47 -18.50
CA LYS A 200 1.40 -8.49 -18.24
C LYS A 200 2.69 -7.85 -17.72
N GLY A 201 3.41 -8.55 -16.87
CA GLY A 201 4.67 -8.13 -16.28
C GLY A 201 4.51 -7.61 -14.85
N PHE A 202 5.42 -6.77 -14.39
CA PHE A 202 5.45 -6.28 -13.02
C PHE A 202 4.50 -5.10 -12.82
N ARG A 203 3.52 -5.21 -11.92
CA ARG A 203 2.60 -4.14 -11.55
C ARG A 203 2.77 -3.81 -10.07
N PHE A 204 2.83 -2.52 -9.76
CA PHE A 204 3.05 -2.04 -8.38
C PHE A 204 1.94 -1.11 -7.91
N PHE A 205 1.50 -1.32 -6.68
CA PHE A 205 0.57 -0.41 -6.02
C PHE A 205 1.07 0.04 -4.66
N LEU A 206 0.88 1.30 -4.39
CA LEU A 206 1.12 1.93 -3.09
C LEU A 206 -0.21 2.36 -2.49
N ILE A 207 -0.65 1.69 -1.41
CA ILE A 207 -1.88 2.05 -0.70
C ILE A 207 -1.52 2.90 0.52
N HIS A 208 -2.11 4.09 0.64
CA HIS A 208 -2.06 4.84 1.90
C HIS A 208 -2.96 4.17 2.93
N ALA A 209 -2.35 3.52 3.93
CA ALA A 209 -3.00 2.62 4.86
C ALA A 209 -2.83 3.09 6.31
N PRO A 210 -3.73 3.89 6.88
CA PRO A 210 -3.57 4.42 8.23
C PRO A 210 -3.41 3.30 9.26
N CYS A 211 -2.51 3.54 10.22
CA CYS A 211 -2.29 2.70 11.37
C CYS A 211 -2.68 3.48 12.64
N PRO A 212 -3.92 3.38 13.14
CA PRO A 212 -4.36 4.17 14.30
C PRO A 212 -3.44 4.06 15.51
N THR A 213 -2.96 2.86 15.80
CA THR A 213 -2.00 2.61 16.88
C THR A 213 -0.67 3.34 16.66
N GLY A 214 -0.12 3.25 15.44
CA GLY A 214 1.17 3.87 15.10
C GLY A 214 1.07 5.39 14.92
N TRP A 215 -0.02 5.88 14.33
CA TRP A 215 -0.26 7.31 14.11
C TRP A 215 -0.85 8.00 15.35
N LYS A 216 -1.27 7.20 16.35
CA LYS A 216 -1.91 7.67 17.59
C LYS A 216 -3.16 8.51 17.28
N THR A 217 -4.03 7.96 16.45
CA THR A 217 -5.31 8.53 16.01
C THR A 217 -6.47 7.67 16.48
N GLU A 218 -7.68 8.22 16.46
CA GLU A 218 -8.87 7.44 16.72
C GLU A 218 -9.19 6.51 15.53
N PRO A 219 -9.56 5.24 15.80
CA PRO A 219 -9.88 4.27 14.74
C PRO A 219 -10.96 4.74 13.75
N ALA A 220 -11.95 5.49 14.25
CA ALA A 220 -13.06 6.00 13.43
C ALA A 220 -12.63 7.07 12.41
N GLU A 221 -11.47 7.72 12.62
CA GLU A 221 -10.97 8.80 11.77
C GLU A 221 -10.14 8.31 10.57
N SER A 222 -9.87 7.00 10.46
CA SER A 222 -8.95 6.45 9.45
C SER A 222 -9.31 6.83 8.01
N ILE A 223 -10.59 6.77 7.63
CA ILE A 223 -11.03 7.11 6.27
C ILE A 223 -10.91 8.62 6.03
N GLU A 224 -11.30 9.44 7.00
CA GLU A 224 -11.19 10.89 6.91
C GLU A 224 -9.73 11.34 6.77
N LEU A 225 -8.81 10.76 7.55
CA LEU A 225 -7.37 11.04 7.44
C LEU A 225 -6.81 10.73 6.05
N VAL A 226 -7.21 9.61 5.47
CA VAL A 226 -6.74 9.25 4.12
C VAL A 226 -7.36 10.17 3.06
N SER A 227 -8.64 10.53 3.21
CA SER A 227 -9.29 11.53 2.36
C SER A 227 -8.57 12.88 2.44
N LEU A 228 -8.25 13.33 3.66
CA LEU A 228 -7.51 14.57 3.91
C LEU A 228 -6.12 14.54 3.27
N ALA A 229 -5.41 13.41 3.33
CA ALA A 229 -4.10 13.25 2.69
C ALA A 229 -4.17 13.41 1.15
N VAL A 230 -5.24 12.93 0.52
CA VAL A 230 -5.46 13.11 -0.93
C VAL A 230 -5.82 14.55 -1.24
N ARG A 231 -6.80 15.12 -0.56
CA ARG A 231 -7.30 16.50 -0.78
C ARG A 231 -6.21 17.56 -0.59
N SER A 232 -5.32 17.34 0.37
CA SER A 232 -4.19 18.26 0.65
C SER A 232 -2.96 18.03 -0.24
N GLY A 233 -2.95 16.98 -1.07
CA GLY A 233 -1.79 16.61 -1.89
C GLY A 233 -0.66 15.92 -1.14
N ILE A 234 -0.84 15.58 0.14
CA ILE A 234 0.13 14.76 0.91
C ILE A 234 0.27 13.37 0.31
N PHE A 235 -0.81 12.81 -0.19
CA PHE A 235 -0.81 11.53 -0.90
C PHE A 235 -1.57 11.67 -2.23
N PRO A 236 -0.89 12.10 -3.32
CA PRO A 236 -1.52 12.27 -4.62
C PRO A 236 -1.96 10.93 -5.22
N LEU A 237 -3.09 10.94 -5.92
CA LEU A 237 -3.57 9.80 -6.70
C LEU A 237 -3.10 9.93 -8.14
N TYR A 238 -2.26 9.00 -8.59
CA TYR A 238 -1.71 8.98 -9.93
C TYR A 238 -1.32 7.58 -10.38
N GLU A 239 -1.13 7.45 -11.68
CA GLU A 239 -0.67 6.25 -12.36
C GLU A 239 0.61 6.55 -13.13
N VAL A 240 1.45 5.52 -13.33
CA VAL A 240 2.65 5.56 -14.16
C VAL A 240 2.65 4.34 -15.07
N HIS A 241 2.70 4.56 -16.36
CA HIS A 241 2.75 3.52 -17.38
C HIS A 241 4.14 3.47 -18.04
N GLY A 242 4.74 2.27 -18.08
CA GLY A 242 6.06 2.04 -18.65
C GLY A 242 7.19 2.86 -18.02
N GLY A 243 6.96 3.34 -16.78
CA GLY A 243 7.89 4.15 -16.01
C GLY A 243 8.03 5.61 -16.46
N VAL A 244 7.33 6.05 -17.51
CA VAL A 244 7.51 7.38 -18.12
C VAL A 244 6.23 8.17 -18.33
N ASN A 245 5.10 7.52 -18.54
CA ASN A 245 3.82 8.19 -18.80
C ASN A 245 3.04 8.32 -17.49
N TYR A 246 3.01 9.52 -16.94
CA TYR A 246 2.30 9.83 -15.69
C TYR A 246 0.89 10.33 -15.99
N CYS A 247 -0.07 9.93 -15.18
CA CYS A 247 -1.44 10.40 -15.22
C CYS A 247 -1.88 10.77 -13.79
N LEU A 248 -2.19 12.03 -13.55
CA LEU A 248 -2.74 12.49 -12.28
C LEU A 248 -4.25 12.25 -12.26
N ASN A 249 -4.74 11.46 -11.31
CA ASN A 249 -6.15 11.06 -11.24
C ASN A 249 -7.00 12.01 -10.40
N ALA A 250 -6.37 12.75 -9.46
CA ALA A 250 -7.06 13.74 -8.65
C ALA A 250 -6.14 14.93 -8.37
N GLU A 251 -6.68 16.14 -8.53
CA GLU A 251 -6.02 17.37 -8.08
C GLU A 251 -6.38 17.64 -6.61
N PRO A 252 -5.44 18.14 -5.79
CA PRO A 252 -5.76 18.66 -4.47
C PRO A 252 -6.82 19.79 -4.55
N ASP A 253 -7.71 19.86 -3.56
CA ASP A 253 -8.80 20.83 -3.51
C ASP A 253 -8.45 22.14 -2.79
N GLY A 254 -7.19 22.30 -2.38
CA GLY A 254 -6.70 23.44 -1.62
C GLY A 254 -6.73 23.27 -0.10
N THR A 255 -7.12 22.09 0.40
CA THR A 255 -7.05 21.76 1.82
C THR A 255 -5.59 21.91 2.32
N ASP A 256 -5.41 22.56 3.48
CA ASP A 256 -4.08 22.76 4.06
C ASP A 256 -3.46 21.43 4.52
N PRO A 257 -2.24 21.08 4.05
CA PRO A 257 -1.51 19.91 4.58
C PRO A 257 -1.34 19.89 6.10
N GLY A 258 -1.34 21.05 6.77
CA GLY A 258 -1.29 21.16 8.23
C GLY A 258 -2.40 20.40 8.93
N GLU A 259 -3.63 20.43 8.40
CA GLU A 259 -4.77 19.72 8.98
C GLU A 259 -4.54 18.22 9.13
N TYR A 260 -3.86 17.60 8.16
CA TYR A 260 -3.49 16.18 8.21
C TYR A 260 -2.49 15.89 9.35
N TYR A 261 -1.52 16.79 9.57
CA TYR A 261 -0.53 16.63 10.62
C TYR A 261 -1.15 16.83 12.02
N GLU A 262 -2.00 17.82 12.19
CA GLU A 262 -2.63 18.16 13.47
C GLU A 262 -3.54 17.06 14.02
N LYS A 263 -4.19 16.29 13.15
CA LYS A 263 -5.03 15.15 13.55
C LYS A 263 -4.25 13.95 14.08
N GLN A 264 -2.91 13.94 14.03
CA GLN A 264 -2.10 12.78 14.35
C GLN A 264 -1.13 13.07 15.49
N ARG A 265 -1.33 12.42 16.63
CA ARG A 265 -0.49 12.64 17.83
C ARG A 265 0.96 12.17 17.65
N ARG A 266 1.30 11.42 16.59
CA ARG A 266 2.70 11.09 16.24
C ARG A 266 3.54 12.33 15.88
N PHE A 267 2.91 13.46 15.56
CA PHE A 267 3.58 14.75 15.31
C PHE A 267 3.54 15.70 16.52
N SER A 268 2.88 15.31 17.61
CA SER A 268 2.78 16.17 18.82
C SER A 268 4.09 16.24 19.59
N GLY A 269 4.32 17.37 20.29
CA GLY A 269 5.43 17.54 21.24
C GLY A 269 6.78 17.96 20.61
N GLN A 270 6.82 18.19 19.29
CA GLN A 270 7.90 18.86 18.57
C GLN A 270 7.25 19.85 17.60
N PRO A 271 7.85 21.03 17.38
CA PRO A 271 7.37 21.92 16.32
C PRO A 271 7.58 21.22 14.97
N THR A 272 6.48 20.82 14.32
CA THR A 272 6.52 20.42 12.91
C THR A 272 6.62 21.71 12.10
N ASP A 273 7.63 21.82 11.27
CA ASP A 273 7.75 22.94 10.33
C ASP A 273 6.71 22.77 9.20
N LEU A 274 5.50 23.26 9.45
CA LEU A 274 4.39 23.16 8.51
C LEU A 274 4.64 23.92 7.21
N ASP A 275 5.47 24.98 7.23
CA ASP A 275 5.79 25.71 6.00
C ASP A 275 6.71 24.88 5.10
N SER A 276 7.69 24.17 5.67
CA SER A 276 8.47 23.18 4.92
C SER A 276 7.60 22.03 4.38
N VAL A 277 6.58 21.58 5.14
CA VAL A 277 5.64 20.56 4.67
C VAL A 277 4.83 21.08 3.48
N ARG A 278 4.26 22.27 3.57
CA ARG A 278 3.50 22.91 2.48
C ARG A 278 4.35 23.07 1.22
N ALA A 279 5.60 23.55 1.39
CA ALA A 279 6.55 23.71 0.30
C ALA A 279 6.90 22.38 -0.37
N ALA A 280 7.13 21.33 0.42
CA ALA A 280 7.43 19.98 -0.09
C ALA A 280 6.22 19.37 -0.86
N VAL A 281 5.01 19.56 -0.36
CA VAL A 281 3.76 19.13 -1.05
C VAL A 281 3.60 19.88 -2.36
N ALA A 282 3.73 21.21 -2.36
CA ALA A 282 3.62 22.03 -3.55
C ALA A 282 4.66 21.63 -4.62
N SER A 283 5.91 21.45 -4.23
CA SER A 283 7.00 21.04 -5.13
C SER A 283 6.74 19.65 -5.74
N ARG A 284 6.26 18.68 -4.94
CA ARG A 284 5.92 17.34 -5.43
C ARG A 284 4.74 17.39 -6.40
N MET A 285 3.69 18.14 -6.10
CA MET A 285 2.53 18.27 -6.97
C MET A 285 2.90 18.95 -8.30
N GLU A 286 3.71 19.99 -8.26
CA GLU A 286 4.22 20.65 -9.47
C GLU A 286 5.02 19.67 -10.34
N ARG A 287 5.94 18.90 -9.74
CA ARG A 287 6.68 17.86 -10.46
C ARG A 287 5.76 16.82 -11.09
N LEU A 288 4.73 16.37 -10.39
CA LEU A 288 3.77 15.38 -10.93
C LEU A 288 2.97 15.96 -12.11
N ARG A 289 2.55 17.22 -12.03
CA ARG A 289 1.88 17.92 -13.15
C ARG A 289 2.78 18.03 -14.37
N GLN A 290 4.06 18.38 -14.18
CA GLN A 290 5.04 18.43 -15.28
C GLN A 290 5.21 17.04 -15.92
N LEU A 291 5.38 15.98 -15.13
CA LEU A 291 5.49 14.60 -15.62
C LEU A 291 4.21 14.12 -16.33
N ALA A 292 3.05 14.57 -15.89
CA ALA A 292 1.76 14.27 -16.55
C ALA A 292 1.45 15.17 -17.77
N GLY A 293 2.36 16.07 -18.17
CA GLY A 293 2.13 17.01 -19.25
C GLY A 293 1.12 18.13 -18.91
N LEU A 294 0.81 18.34 -17.62
CA LEU A 294 -0.11 19.35 -17.12
C LEU A 294 0.60 20.59 -16.57
N GLY A 295 1.94 20.65 -16.67
CA GLY A 295 2.75 21.78 -16.19
C GLY A 295 2.45 23.05 -17.00
N ARG A 296 2.39 24.19 -16.32
CA ARG A 296 2.34 25.50 -17.00
C ARG A 296 3.68 25.71 -17.73
N HIS A 297 3.62 25.96 -19.02
CA HIS A 297 4.76 26.44 -19.82
C HIS A 297 5.10 27.87 -19.44
#